data_c1a000f7cb51b7f1474c1cebd43e362f
#
_entry.id   c1a000f7cb51b7f1474c1cebd43e362f
#
_cell.length_a   1.000
_cell.length_b   1.000
_cell.length_c   1.000
_cell.angle_alpha   90.00
_cell.angle_beta   90.00
_cell.angle_gamma   90.00
#
_symmetry.space_group_name_H-M   'P 1'
#
loop_
_entity.id
_entity.type
_entity.pdbx_description
1 polymer ?
#
loop_
_entity_poly.entity_id
_entity_poly.type
_entity_poly.pdbx_seq_one_letter_code
_entity_poly.pdbx_strand_id
1 'polypeptide(L)'
;MGFHKLRQLRKKEGLLQSSENDIIRHEALNKFVTGKAEYIDDLTEENGTLHAYIGKSDFARGKILDIDFKKVSESEGVVDIFSARDLPGLNDISPTGLKDEPVLADKEVSYYGQPLFVVVAKTRLQARKAASLVRLKKSINTPLLDIEKIKNKNPEV
;
A
#
# COMPACT_ATOMS: atom_id res chain seq x y z
N MET A 1 -6.01 -16.74 44.79
CA MET A 1 -7.40 -17.02 44.32
C MET A 1 -7.28 -17.75 42.98
N GLY A 2 -7.57 -19.08 42.94
CA GLY A 2 -7.22 -19.90 41.79
C GLY A 2 -8.15 -19.69 40.59
N PHE A 3 -7.63 -19.88 39.38
CA PHE A 3 -8.32 -19.76 38.08
C PHE A 3 -9.67 -20.50 38.04
N HIS A 4 -9.81 -21.59 38.79
CA HIS A 4 -11.02 -22.39 38.89
C HIS A 4 -12.18 -21.64 39.56
N LYS A 5 -11.91 -20.83 40.56
CA LYS A 5 -12.87 -20.02 41.29
C LYS A 5 -13.43 -18.85 40.48
N LEU A 6 -12.56 -18.24 39.65
CA LEU A 6 -12.97 -17.20 38.70
C LEU A 6 -13.85 -17.74 37.57
N ARG A 7 -13.62 -18.98 37.12
CA ARG A 7 -14.44 -19.65 36.12
C ARG A 7 -15.85 -19.99 36.63
N GLN A 8 -15.97 -20.36 37.92
CA GLN A 8 -17.25 -20.63 38.53
C GLN A 8 -18.06 -19.34 38.80
N LEU A 9 -17.42 -18.24 39.15
CA LEU A 9 -18.08 -16.95 39.33
C LEU A 9 -18.64 -16.39 38.01
N ARG A 10 -17.89 -16.50 36.92
CA ARG A 10 -18.37 -16.09 35.59
C ARG A 10 -19.52 -16.92 35.07
N LYS A 11 -19.61 -18.20 35.44
CA LYS A 11 -20.73 -19.08 35.11
C LYS A 11 -21.98 -18.72 35.89
N LYS A 12 -21.85 -18.22 37.15
CA LYS A 12 -22.97 -17.75 37.99
C LYS A 12 -23.58 -16.41 37.56
N GLU A 13 -22.77 -15.58 36.91
CA GLU A 13 -23.18 -14.24 36.46
C GLU A 13 -23.77 -14.23 35.04
N GLY A 14 -23.99 -15.40 34.43
CA GLY A 14 -24.55 -15.48 33.05
C GLY A 14 -23.61 -14.96 31.95
N LEU A 15 -22.38 -14.61 32.31
CA LEU A 15 -21.36 -14.05 31.38
C LEU A 15 -20.64 -15.11 30.54
N LEU A 16 -20.96 -16.41 30.75
CA LEU A 16 -20.50 -17.55 29.97
C LEU A 16 -21.67 -18.48 29.68
N GLN A 17 -22.58 -18.04 28.82
CA GLN A 17 -23.52 -18.94 28.13
C GLN A 17 -22.94 -19.28 26.73
N SER A 18 -21.70 -19.73 26.64
CA SER A 18 -21.28 -20.54 25.52
C SER A 18 -21.19 -21.96 26.01
N SER A 19 -22.00 -22.84 25.45
CA SER A 19 -21.78 -24.29 25.58
C SER A 19 -20.35 -24.58 25.18
N GLU A 20 -19.69 -25.54 25.84
CA GLU A 20 -18.32 -25.95 25.52
C GLU A 20 -18.12 -26.42 24.05
N ASN A 21 -19.20 -26.40 23.26
CA ASN A 21 -19.28 -26.81 21.85
C ASN A 21 -19.52 -25.67 20.85
N ASP A 22 -19.67 -24.41 21.29
CA ASP A 22 -19.67 -23.29 20.35
C ASP A 22 -18.22 -23.00 19.93
N ILE A 23 -17.69 -23.87 19.08
CA ILE A 23 -16.56 -23.54 18.25
C ILE A 23 -17.02 -22.39 17.38
N ILE A 24 -16.50 -21.18 17.66
CA ILE A 24 -16.67 -20.03 16.76
C ILE A 24 -16.05 -20.45 15.44
N ARG A 25 -16.91 -20.96 14.55
CA ARG A 25 -16.47 -21.36 13.21
C ARG A 25 -16.24 -20.06 12.44
N HIS A 26 -14.99 -19.84 12.06
CA HIS A 26 -14.67 -18.77 11.12
C HIS A 26 -15.54 -19.00 9.86
N GLU A 27 -16.26 -17.97 9.39
CA GLU A 27 -17.21 -18.09 8.27
C GLU A 27 -16.58 -18.74 7.03
N ALA A 28 -15.31 -18.47 6.78
CA ALA A 28 -14.54 -19.01 5.66
C ALA A 28 -14.00 -20.44 5.89
N LEU A 29 -14.06 -20.99 7.12
CA LEU A 29 -13.42 -22.28 7.43
C LEU A 29 -13.88 -23.40 6.50
N ASN A 30 -15.18 -23.51 6.25
CA ASN A 30 -15.72 -24.54 5.36
C ASN A 30 -15.23 -24.37 3.92
N LYS A 31 -15.03 -23.14 3.46
CA LYS A 31 -14.49 -22.86 2.12
C LYS A 31 -13.04 -23.28 2.03
N PHE A 32 -12.24 -23.02 3.07
CA PHE A 32 -10.82 -23.42 3.10
C PHE A 32 -10.65 -24.95 3.10
N VAL A 33 -11.32 -25.67 4.00
CA VAL A 33 -11.16 -27.13 4.12
C VAL A 33 -11.77 -27.90 2.96
N THR A 34 -12.72 -27.31 2.22
CA THR A 34 -13.33 -27.93 1.03
C THR A 34 -12.66 -27.50 -0.27
N GLY A 35 -11.65 -26.64 -0.24
CA GLY A 35 -10.99 -26.09 -1.42
C GLY A 35 -11.88 -25.14 -2.26
N LYS A 36 -12.97 -24.64 -1.69
CA LYS A 36 -13.88 -23.69 -2.33
C LYS A 36 -13.60 -22.23 -1.99
N ALA A 37 -12.51 -21.95 -1.27
CA ALA A 37 -12.07 -20.60 -1.00
C ALA A 37 -11.58 -19.97 -2.30
N GLU A 38 -12.15 -18.83 -2.68
CA GLU A 38 -11.74 -18.03 -3.82
C GLU A 38 -10.94 -16.84 -3.29
N TYR A 39 -9.77 -16.64 -3.83
CA TYR A 39 -8.90 -15.49 -3.59
C TYR A 39 -9.01 -14.52 -4.76
N ILE A 40 -8.52 -13.32 -4.59
CA ILE A 40 -8.57 -12.29 -5.64
C ILE A 40 -7.94 -12.77 -6.94
N ASP A 41 -6.86 -13.57 -6.86
CA ASP A 41 -6.17 -14.10 -8.04
C ASP A 41 -6.95 -15.22 -8.75
N ASP A 42 -7.95 -15.82 -8.08
CA ASP A 42 -8.84 -16.86 -8.67
C ASP A 42 -10.05 -16.24 -9.39
N LEU A 43 -10.30 -14.94 -9.17
CA LEU A 43 -11.42 -14.24 -9.79
C LEU A 43 -11.13 -14.00 -11.27
N THR A 44 -12.08 -14.41 -12.11
CA THR A 44 -11.99 -14.14 -13.55
C THR A 44 -12.18 -12.65 -13.80
N GLU A 45 -11.23 -12.04 -14.49
CA GLU A 45 -11.32 -10.64 -14.88
C GLU A 45 -12.43 -10.45 -15.91
N GLU A 46 -13.24 -9.41 -15.73
CA GLU A 46 -14.28 -9.05 -16.70
C GLU A 46 -13.66 -8.53 -18.00
N ASN A 47 -14.37 -8.72 -19.12
CA ASN A 47 -13.94 -8.19 -20.39
C ASN A 47 -13.84 -6.66 -20.35
N GLY A 48 -12.68 -6.13 -20.71
CA GLY A 48 -12.42 -4.68 -20.68
C GLY A 48 -11.83 -4.17 -19.36
N THR A 49 -11.52 -5.05 -18.40
CA THR A 49 -10.79 -4.67 -17.18
C THR A 49 -9.47 -4.00 -17.55
N LEU A 50 -9.21 -2.85 -16.94
CA LEU A 50 -7.97 -2.12 -17.08
C LEU A 50 -7.02 -2.47 -15.93
N HIS A 51 -5.75 -2.46 -16.23
CA HIS A 51 -4.70 -2.82 -15.28
C HIS A 51 -3.87 -1.61 -14.92
N ALA A 52 -3.69 -1.38 -13.62
CA ALA A 52 -2.86 -0.30 -13.09
C ALA A 52 -1.49 -0.81 -12.65
N TYR A 53 -0.45 -0.06 -12.94
CA TYR A 53 0.91 -0.28 -12.42
C TYR A 53 1.42 0.97 -11.72
N ILE A 54 1.87 0.81 -10.48
CA ILE A 54 2.40 1.91 -9.67
C ILE A 54 3.89 2.08 -9.97
N GLY A 55 4.24 3.22 -10.55
CA GLY A 55 5.63 3.64 -10.70
C GLY A 55 6.19 4.15 -9.37
N LYS A 56 7.36 3.64 -8.99
CA LYS A 56 7.98 3.89 -7.70
C LYS A 56 9.32 4.58 -7.85
N SER A 57 9.75 5.28 -6.79
CA SER A 57 11.07 5.90 -6.77
C SER A 57 12.18 4.84 -6.74
N ASP A 58 13.27 5.12 -7.44
CA ASP A 58 14.51 4.33 -7.47
C ASP A 58 15.61 4.94 -6.56
N PHE A 59 15.23 5.88 -5.68
CA PHE A 59 16.12 6.54 -4.73
C PHE A 59 15.39 6.76 -3.39
N ALA A 60 16.17 6.85 -2.31
CA ALA A 60 15.63 6.87 -0.94
C ALA A 60 15.25 8.27 -0.46
N ARG A 61 15.94 9.32 -0.90
CA ARG A 61 15.68 10.70 -0.49
C ARG A 61 16.11 11.70 -1.55
N GLY A 62 15.26 12.69 -1.80
CA GLY A 62 15.59 13.76 -2.74
C GLY A 62 14.36 14.47 -3.27
N LYS A 63 14.59 15.31 -4.29
CA LYS A 63 13.55 16.10 -4.93
C LYS A 63 13.24 15.57 -6.32
N ILE A 64 11.96 15.55 -6.66
CA ILE A 64 11.47 15.35 -8.01
C ILE A 64 11.49 16.71 -8.71
N LEU A 65 12.29 16.84 -9.74
CA LEU A 65 12.38 18.07 -10.52
C LEU A 65 11.43 18.07 -11.70
N ASP A 66 11.26 16.89 -12.33
CA ASP A 66 10.36 16.71 -13.45
C ASP A 66 10.08 15.22 -13.68
N ILE A 67 8.89 14.90 -14.22
CA ILE A 67 8.50 13.56 -14.65
C ILE A 67 8.01 13.65 -16.09
N ASP A 68 8.78 13.08 -17.01
CA ASP A 68 8.42 13.03 -18.43
C ASP A 68 7.67 11.74 -18.75
N PHE A 69 6.37 11.86 -19.05
CA PHE A 69 5.49 10.77 -19.43
C PHE A 69 5.32 10.59 -20.94
N LYS A 70 5.98 11.37 -21.79
CA LYS A 70 5.76 11.37 -23.24
C LYS A 70 5.85 9.97 -23.85
N LYS A 71 6.91 9.22 -23.55
CA LYS A 71 7.07 7.84 -24.06
C LYS A 71 6.05 6.87 -23.48
N VAL A 72 5.56 7.15 -22.28
CA VAL A 72 4.55 6.31 -21.62
C VAL A 72 3.20 6.48 -22.31
N SER A 73 2.78 7.72 -22.54
CA SER A 73 1.50 8.02 -23.21
C SER A 73 1.45 7.53 -24.65
N GLU A 74 2.59 7.47 -25.33
CA GLU A 74 2.73 6.94 -26.70
C GLU A 74 2.84 5.40 -26.73
N SER A 75 2.91 4.73 -25.58
CA SER A 75 3.06 3.27 -25.51
C SER A 75 1.77 2.53 -25.84
N GLU A 76 1.90 1.42 -26.57
CA GLU A 76 0.76 0.59 -26.96
C GLU A 76 -0.02 0.09 -25.73
N GLY A 77 -1.35 0.25 -25.79
CA GLY A 77 -2.27 -0.23 -24.79
C GLY A 77 -2.37 0.62 -23.53
N VAL A 78 -1.61 1.69 -23.40
CA VAL A 78 -1.79 2.69 -22.32
C VAL A 78 -3.08 3.44 -22.56
N VAL A 79 -3.87 3.56 -21.51
CA VAL A 79 -5.16 4.26 -21.50
C VAL A 79 -5.04 5.60 -20.79
N ASP A 80 -4.34 5.62 -19.62
CA ASP A 80 -4.19 6.84 -18.86
C ASP A 80 -2.97 6.78 -17.93
N ILE A 81 -2.56 7.94 -17.39
CA ILE A 81 -1.46 8.10 -16.46
C ILE A 81 -1.89 9.10 -15.40
N PHE A 82 -1.70 8.74 -14.13
CA PHE A 82 -2.05 9.58 -13.00
C PHE A 82 -0.80 9.92 -12.18
N SER A 83 -0.66 11.18 -11.85
CA SER A 83 0.34 11.74 -10.94
C SER A 83 -0.32 12.32 -9.70
N ALA A 84 0.45 12.85 -8.76
CA ALA A 84 -0.08 13.54 -7.58
C ALA A 84 -1.03 14.69 -7.92
N ARG A 85 -0.87 15.32 -9.10
CA ARG A 85 -1.67 16.47 -9.54
C ARG A 85 -3.04 16.09 -10.07
N ASP A 86 -3.24 14.83 -10.41
CA ASP A 86 -4.48 14.30 -10.99
C ASP A 86 -5.43 13.75 -9.91
N LEU A 87 -5.02 13.77 -8.65
CA LEU A 87 -5.83 13.29 -7.55
C LEU A 87 -6.99 14.26 -7.27
N PRO A 88 -8.25 13.76 -7.18
CA PRO A 88 -9.43 14.63 -7.04
C PRO A 88 -9.60 15.21 -5.61
N GLY A 89 -8.76 14.81 -4.67
CA GLY A 89 -8.84 15.19 -3.25
C GLY A 89 -7.50 15.56 -2.67
N LEU A 90 -7.39 15.45 -1.35
CA LEU A 90 -6.11 15.61 -0.66
C LEU A 90 -5.17 14.46 -1.03
N ASN A 91 -3.96 14.79 -1.39
CA ASN A 91 -2.89 13.81 -1.61
C ASN A 91 -2.31 13.34 -0.27
N ASP A 92 -3.15 12.70 0.55
CA ASP A 92 -2.79 12.25 1.89
C ASP A 92 -3.62 11.04 2.31
N ILE A 93 -2.96 10.00 2.81
CA ILE A 93 -3.57 8.79 3.37
C ILE A 93 -3.21 8.59 4.84
N SER A 94 -2.62 9.60 5.48
CA SER A 94 -2.20 9.49 6.89
C SER A 94 -3.42 9.31 7.80
N PRO A 95 -3.49 8.23 8.59
CA PRO A 95 -4.62 7.97 9.50
C PRO A 95 -4.66 8.93 10.68
N THR A 96 -3.55 9.61 10.95
CA THR A 96 -3.38 10.52 12.09
C THR A 96 -3.76 11.97 11.77
N GLY A 97 -4.01 12.29 10.50
CA GLY A 97 -4.27 13.66 10.04
C GLY A 97 -3.03 14.57 10.04
N LEU A 98 -1.83 14.02 10.23
CA LEU A 98 -0.56 14.78 10.20
C LEU A 98 -0.16 15.22 8.79
N LYS A 99 -0.80 14.67 7.76
CA LYS A 99 -0.56 14.96 6.33
C LYS A 99 0.88 14.65 5.90
N ASP A 100 1.43 13.58 6.44
CA ASP A 100 2.81 13.13 6.24
C ASP A 100 2.93 11.90 5.33
N GLU A 101 1.80 11.31 4.90
CA GLU A 101 1.77 10.15 3.99
C GLU A 101 1.06 10.48 2.67
N PRO A 102 1.76 11.03 1.67
CA PRO A 102 1.14 11.31 0.37
C PRO A 102 0.82 10.01 -0.37
N VAL A 103 -0.35 9.97 -1.03
CA VAL A 103 -0.76 8.88 -1.92
C VAL A 103 0.27 8.68 -3.03
N LEU A 104 0.66 9.78 -3.69
CA LEU A 104 1.71 9.83 -4.70
C LEU A 104 2.65 10.99 -4.36
N ALA A 105 3.96 10.76 -4.37
CA ALA A 105 4.91 11.83 -4.12
C ALA A 105 4.88 12.87 -5.25
N ASP A 106 4.77 14.16 -4.91
CA ASP A 106 4.75 15.27 -5.88
C ASP A 106 6.13 15.92 -6.05
N LYS A 107 6.73 16.40 -4.97
CA LYS A 107 7.96 17.19 -5.01
C LYS A 107 9.15 16.52 -4.37
N GLU A 108 8.92 15.71 -3.37
CA GLU A 108 9.96 15.09 -2.56
C GLU A 108 9.72 13.61 -2.40
N VAL A 109 10.81 12.85 -2.35
CA VAL A 109 10.83 11.43 -2.03
C VAL A 109 11.49 11.27 -0.67
N SER A 110 10.80 10.56 0.23
CA SER A 110 11.22 10.34 1.61
C SER A 110 11.76 8.94 1.85
N TYR A 111 11.43 7.96 1.00
CA TYR A 111 11.91 6.58 1.11
C TYR A 111 12.02 5.89 -0.25
N TYR A 112 12.86 4.87 -0.33
CA TYR A 112 13.02 4.04 -1.53
C TYR A 112 11.73 3.29 -1.84
N GLY A 113 11.31 3.34 -3.10
CA GLY A 113 10.08 2.66 -3.54
C GLY A 113 8.81 3.45 -3.28
N GLN A 114 8.88 4.73 -2.88
CA GLN A 114 7.70 5.58 -2.70
C GLN A 114 6.93 5.72 -4.01
N PRO A 115 5.58 5.59 -4.01
CA PRO A 115 4.74 5.77 -5.18
C PRO A 115 4.87 7.18 -5.77
N LEU A 116 5.05 7.27 -7.09
CA LEU A 116 5.20 8.54 -7.81
C LEU A 116 4.05 8.80 -8.81
N PHE A 117 3.62 7.76 -9.49
CA PHE A 117 2.60 7.82 -10.54
C PHE A 117 1.97 6.45 -10.75
N VAL A 118 0.85 6.42 -11.46
CA VAL A 118 0.15 5.20 -11.85
C VAL A 118 -0.03 5.20 -13.36
N VAL A 119 0.29 4.09 -14.00
CA VAL A 119 0.00 3.86 -15.43
C VAL A 119 -1.14 2.88 -15.55
N VAL A 120 -2.17 3.23 -16.29
CA VAL A 120 -3.32 2.38 -16.59
C VAL A 120 -3.25 1.92 -18.04
N ALA A 121 -3.34 0.61 -18.25
CA ALA A 121 -3.27 0.01 -19.57
C ALA A 121 -4.23 -1.17 -19.74
N LYS A 122 -4.38 -1.65 -20.97
CA LYS A 122 -5.26 -2.78 -21.30
C LYS A 122 -4.79 -4.12 -20.72
N THR A 123 -3.50 -4.26 -20.42
CA THR A 123 -2.94 -5.47 -19.80
C THR A 123 -1.90 -5.11 -18.74
N ARG A 124 -1.71 -6.00 -17.75
CA ARG A 124 -0.68 -5.84 -16.70
C ARG A 124 0.72 -5.66 -17.29
N LEU A 125 1.03 -6.43 -18.36
CA LEU A 125 2.33 -6.35 -19.00
C LEU A 125 2.56 -5.01 -19.70
N GLN A 126 1.54 -4.47 -20.38
CA GLN A 126 1.61 -3.15 -21.03
C GLN A 126 1.80 -2.04 -19.98
N ALA A 127 1.01 -2.05 -18.89
CA ALA A 127 1.16 -1.07 -17.81
C ALA A 127 2.57 -1.07 -17.22
N ARG A 128 3.11 -2.25 -16.92
CA ARG A 128 4.46 -2.41 -16.37
C ARG A 128 5.56 -1.98 -17.34
N LYS A 129 5.48 -2.39 -18.61
CA LYS A 129 6.45 -1.98 -19.63
C LYS A 129 6.43 -0.47 -19.86
N ALA A 130 5.24 0.10 -19.98
CA ALA A 130 5.08 1.54 -20.17
C ALA A 130 5.65 2.32 -18.98
N ALA A 131 5.36 1.91 -17.74
CA ALA A 131 5.90 2.55 -16.54
C ALA A 131 7.43 2.58 -16.51
N SER A 132 8.11 1.59 -17.07
CA SER A 132 9.58 1.57 -17.15
C SER A 132 10.18 2.59 -18.13
N LEU A 133 9.36 3.20 -18.97
CA LEU A 133 9.81 4.22 -19.95
C LEU A 133 9.78 5.65 -19.39
N VAL A 134 9.26 5.83 -18.19
CA VAL A 134 9.25 7.13 -17.50
C VAL A 134 10.67 7.66 -17.36
N ARG A 135 10.84 8.94 -17.63
CA ARG A 135 12.08 9.65 -17.35
C ARG A 135 11.89 10.58 -16.17
N LEU A 136 12.62 10.30 -15.10
CA LEU A 136 12.57 11.07 -13.86
C LEU A 136 13.81 11.98 -13.78
N LYS A 137 13.60 13.30 -13.78
CA LYS A 137 14.63 14.28 -13.44
C LYS A 137 14.59 14.52 -11.95
N LYS A 138 15.67 14.21 -11.25
CA LYS A 138 15.74 14.17 -9.80
C LYS A 138 17.01 14.79 -9.25
N SER A 139 16.94 15.29 -8.01
CA SER A 139 18.10 15.69 -7.20
C SER A 139 18.13 14.77 -5.99
N ILE A 140 19.18 13.95 -5.90
CA ILE A 140 19.31 12.93 -4.85
C ILE A 140 20.05 13.52 -3.66
N ASN A 141 19.51 13.31 -2.47
CA ASN A 141 20.12 13.65 -1.19
C ASN A 141 20.60 12.36 -0.50
N THR A 142 21.70 12.43 0.21
CA THR A 142 22.19 11.31 1.02
C THR A 142 21.24 11.09 2.20
N PRO A 143 20.60 9.91 2.34
CA PRO A 143 19.76 9.61 3.47
C PRO A 143 20.60 9.47 4.74
N LEU A 144 20.06 9.93 5.88
CA LEU A 144 20.68 9.74 7.19
C LEU A 144 20.15 8.43 7.79
N LEU A 145 20.97 7.38 7.71
CA LEU A 145 20.60 6.02 8.17
C LEU A 145 21.35 5.59 9.42
N ASP A 146 22.26 6.43 9.92
CA ASP A 146 23.17 6.13 11.01
C ASP A 146 22.82 7.00 12.23
N ILE A 147 22.45 6.35 13.34
CA ILE A 147 22.04 6.99 14.57
C ILE A 147 23.15 7.88 15.16
N GLU A 148 24.41 7.43 15.12
CA GLU A 148 25.54 8.19 15.64
C GLU A 148 25.78 9.47 14.84
N LYS A 149 25.62 9.39 13.52
CA LYS A 149 25.73 10.59 12.65
C LYS A 149 24.56 11.56 12.87
N ILE A 150 23.36 11.06 13.23
CA ILE A 150 22.22 11.91 13.55
C ILE A 150 22.44 12.63 14.87
N LYS A 151 22.89 11.93 15.93
CA LYS A 151 23.22 12.54 17.23
C LYS A 151 24.27 13.65 17.12
N ASN A 152 25.29 13.45 16.29
CA ASN A 152 26.34 14.44 16.09
C ASN A 152 25.87 15.69 15.32
N LYS A 153 24.77 15.57 14.54
CA LYS A 153 24.18 16.70 13.80
C LYS A 153 23.06 17.42 14.56
N ASN A 154 22.35 16.72 15.43
CA ASN A 154 21.25 17.24 16.25
C ASN A 154 21.38 16.71 17.69
N PRO A 155 22.21 17.35 18.52
CA PRO A 155 22.43 16.89 19.89
C PRO A 155 21.20 17.01 20.82
N GLU A 156 20.12 17.64 20.37
CA GLU A 156 18.88 17.86 21.13
C GLU A 156 17.77 16.80 20.83
N VAL A 157 18.08 15.74 20.12
CA VAL A 157 17.15 14.61 19.85
C VAL A 157 17.49 13.43 20.73
#